data_f5a8971d30432ba41422221c4327d680
#
_entry.id   f5a8971d30432ba41422221c4327d680
#
_cell.length_a   1.000
_cell.length_b   1.000
_cell.length_c   1.000
_cell.angle_alpha   90.00
_cell.angle_beta   90.00
_cell.angle_gamma   90.00
#
_symmetry.space_group_name_H-M   'P 1'
#
loop_
_entity.id
_entity.type
_entity.pdbx_description
1 polymer ?
#
loop_
_entity_poly.entity_id
_entity_poly.type
_entity_poly.pdbx_seq_one_letter_code
_entity_poly.pdbx_strand_id
1 'polypeptide(L)'
;KNNLQDTDFSYGISILKKLNGKLIIIRGNHDSKGKIERYRECENVIEAGAAALYLDYPEIGSYHFYLTHYPTLISHKRLKHMKTALINIYGHTHQQEHFYNGHPYMYCVCMDAHDMKPVLLDDIIEEIKMKKSEYKESDF
;
A
#
# COMPACT_ATOMS: atom_id res chain seq x y z
N LYS A 1 -6.97 6.38 32.67
CA LYS A 1 -6.02 5.62 31.79
C LYS A 1 -6.25 5.82 30.28
N ASN A 2 -7.10 6.73 29.81
CA ASN A 2 -7.51 6.76 28.37
C ASN A 2 -7.24 8.07 27.63
N ASN A 3 -6.63 9.08 28.24
CA ASN A 3 -6.61 10.42 27.62
C ASN A 3 -5.49 10.66 26.58
N LEU A 4 -4.37 9.95 26.64
CA LEU A 4 -3.27 10.16 25.70
C LEU A 4 -3.55 9.56 24.28
N GLN A 5 -4.09 8.35 24.23
CA GLN A 5 -4.41 7.71 22.94
C GLN A 5 -5.52 8.43 22.15
N ASP A 6 -6.49 9.02 22.82
CA ASP A 6 -7.56 9.77 22.15
C ASP A 6 -7.08 11.13 21.62
N THR A 7 -6.16 11.78 22.31
CA THR A 7 -5.55 13.05 21.85
C THR A 7 -4.67 12.83 20.63
N ASP A 8 -3.84 11.79 20.62
CA ASP A 8 -2.98 11.46 19.49
C ASP A 8 -3.78 11.09 18.24
N PHE A 9 -4.85 10.32 18.41
CA PHE A 9 -5.73 9.98 17.30
C PHE A 9 -6.50 11.20 16.77
N SER A 10 -6.97 12.07 17.63
CA SER A 10 -7.65 13.31 17.24
C SER A 10 -6.72 14.27 16.51
N TYR A 11 -5.44 14.32 16.91
CA TYR A 11 -4.40 15.04 16.19
C TYR A 11 -4.16 14.45 14.79
N GLY A 12 -4.06 13.12 14.68
CA GLY A 12 -3.95 12.43 13.39
C GLY A 12 -5.11 12.74 12.44
N ILE A 13 -6.35 12.75 12.93
CA ILE A 13 -7.53 13.18 12.17
C ILE A 13 -7.40 14.64 11.70
N SER A 14 -6.87 15.52 12.52
CA SER A 14 -6.68 16.93 12.15
C SER A 14 -5.66 17.10 11.01
N ILE A 15 -4.64 16.24 10.96
CA ILE A 15 -3.67 16.18 9.85
C ILE A 15 -4.34 15.60 8.61
N LEU A 16 -5.05 14.48 8.74
CA LEU A 16 -5.75 13.81 7.64
C LEU A 16 -6.65 14.78 6.86
N LYS A 17 -7.42 15.61 7.58
CA LYS A 17 -8.30 16.64 7.00
C LYS A 17 -7.56 17.73 6.21
N LYS A 18 -6.26 17.92 6.45
CA LYS A 18 -5.43 18.92 5.75
C LYS A 18 -4.73 18.38 4.51
N LEU A 19 -4.74 17.05 4.32
CA LEU A 19 -4.12 16.46 3.14
C LEU A 19 -4.90 16.83 1.89
N ASN A 20 -4.17 17.19 0.83
CA ASN A 20 -4.76 17.50 -0.47
C ASN A 20 -5.21 16.22 -1.18
N GLY A 21 -6.24 16.37 -2.02
CA GLY A 21 -6.75 15.29 -2.86
C GLY A 21 -7.78 14.41 -2.15
N LYS A 22 -8.14 13.32 -2.81
CA LYS A 22 -9.10 12.34 -2.33
C LYS A 22 -8.36 11.14 -1.76
N LEU A 23 -8.76 10.69 -0.58
CA LEU A 23 -8.07 9.65 0.16
C LEU A 23 -8.87 8.35 0.17
N ILE A 24 -8.16 7.25 -0.03
CA ILE A 24 -8.65 5.89 0.20
C ILE A 24 -7.79 5.27 1.30
N ILE A 25 -8.42 4.80 2.36
CA ILE A 25 -7.73 4.26 3.54
C ILE A 25 -7.96 2.76 3.64
N ILE A 26 -6.91 1.99 3.39
CA ILE A 26 -6.90 0.55 3.62
C ILE A 26 -6.71 0.29 5.11
N ARG A 27 -7.52 -0.59 5.67
CA ARG A 27 -7.50 -0.91 7.09
C ARG A 27 -6.22 -1.63 7.49
N GLY A 28 -5.54 -1.10 8.50
CA GLY A 28 -4.42 -1.74 9.18
C GLY A 28 -4.83 -2.43 10.49
N ASN A 29 -3.87 -3.12 11.12
CA ASN A 29 -4.08 -3.85 12.38
C ASN A 29 -4.37 -2.93 13.58
N HIS A 30 -3.99 -1.65 13.51
CA HIS A 30 -4.28 -0.66 14.55
C HIS A 30 -5.58 0.12 14.31
N ASP A 31 -6.32 -0.16 13.23
CA ASP A 31 -7.54 0.53 12.87
C ASP A 31 -8.77 -0.21 13.42
N SER A 32 -9.26 0.23 14.59
CA SER A 32 -10.53 -0.24 15.13
C SER A 32 -11.71 0.24 14.29
N LYS A 33 -12.87 -0.41 14.45
CA LYS A 33 -14.11 0.02 13.78
C LYS A 33 -14.42 1.52 14.04
N GLY A 34 -14.27 1.97 15.27
CA GLY A 34 -14.51 3.38 15.62
C GLY A 34 -13.54 4.35 14.96
N LYS A 35 -12.26 3.96 14.78
CA LYS A 35 -11.30 4.77 14.01
C LYS A 35 -11.70 4.88 12.54
N ILE A 36 -12.11 3.77 11.92
CA ILE A 36 -12.56 3.75 10.52
C ILE A 36 -13.78 4.66 10.32
N GLU A 37 -14.74 4.63 11.25
CA GLU A 37 -15.91 5.52 11.20
C GLU A 37 -15.48 7.00 11.23
N ARG A 38 -14.54 7.37 12.09
CA ARG A 38 -14.00 8.74 12.14
C ARG A 38 -13.21 9.14 10.90
N TYR A 39 -12.51 8.21 10.22
CA TYR A 39 -11.88 8.50 8.93
C TYR A 39 -12.94 8.87 7.88
N ARG A 40 -14.07 8.17 7.86
CA ARG A 40 -15.18 8.41 6.92
C ARG A 40 -15.86 9.75 7.11
N GLU A 41 -15.74 10.37 8.29
CA GLU A 41 -16.25 11.71 8.58
C GLU A 41 -15.39 12.83 7.96
N CYS A 42 -14.21 12.51 7.42
CA CYS A 42 -13.36 13.49 6.77
C CYS A 42 -13.79 13.68 5.31
N GLU A 43 -14.07 14.92 4.90
CA GLU A 43 -14.59 15.26 3.57
C GLU A 43 -13.71 14.81 2.41
N ASN A 44 -12.39 14.76 2.64
CA ASN A 44 -11.40 14.31 1.64
C ASN A 44 -11.22 12.80 1.61
N VAL A 45 -11.83 12.02 2.52
CA VAL A 45 -11.81 10.56 2.52
C VAL A 45 -13.01 10.03 1.74
N ILE A 46 -12.75 9.38 0.60
CA ILE A 46 -13.80 8.81 -0.25
C ILE A 46 -14.11 7.36 0.08
N GLU A 47 -13.15 6.64 0.68
CA GLU A 47 -13.31 5.25 1.13
C GLU A 47 -12.39 4.98 2.32
N ALA A 48 -12.87 4.25 3.33
CA ALA A 48 -12.05 3.80 4.44
C ALA A 48 -12.50 2.45 4.99
N GLY A 49 -11.52 1.61 5.34
CA GLY A 49 -11.74 0.34 6.05
C GLY A 49 -11.78 -0.89 5.17
N ALA A 50 -11.57 -0.77 3.86
CA ALA A 50 -11.36 -1.93 2.99
C ALA A 50 -10.13 -2.73 3.45
N ALA A 51 -10.21 -4.06 3.43
CA ALA A 51 -9.08 -4.94 3.72
C ALA A 51 -8.04 -4.94 2.60
N ALA A 52 -8.48 -4.70 1.38
CA ALA A 52 -7.66 -4.62 0.18
C ALA A 52 -8.31 -3.73 -0.87
N LEU A 53 -7.50 -3.21 -1.77
CA LEU A 53 -7.93 -2.47 -2.95
C LEU A 53 -7.25 -3.06 -4.18
N TYR A 54 -8.02 -3.33 -5.21
CA TYR A 54 -7.50 -3.65 -6.53
C TYR A 54 -7.48 -2.38 -7.38
N LEU A 55 -6.33 -2.09 -7.97
CA LEU A 55 -6.13 -0.95 -8.85
C LEU A 55 -5.63 -1.44 -10.20
N ASP A 56 -6.42 -1.17 -11.22
CA ASP A 56 -6.03 -1.37 -12.61
C ASP A 56 -5.47 -0.06 -13.17
N TYR A 57 -4.27 -0.14 -13.74
CA TYR A 57 -3.59 1.03 -14.28
C TYR A 57 -3.18 0.76 -15.73
N PRO A 58 -4.13 0.82 -16.67
CA PRO A 58 -3.92 0.43 -18.05
C PRO A 58 -2.93 1.33 -18.81
N GLU A 59 -2.71 2.56 -18.34
CA GLU A 59 -1.87 3.55 -19.02
C GLU A 59 -0.37 3.24 -18.96
N ILE A 60 0.06 2.42 -17.99
CA ILE A 60 1.48 2.08 -17.78
C ILE A 60 1.76 0.61 -18.15
N GLY A 61 1.12 0.12 -19.20
CA GLY A 61 1.27 -1.28 -19.59
C GLY A 61 0.55 -2.22 -18.62
N SER A 62 0.67 -3.47 -18.82
CA SER A 62 -0.09 -4.55 -18.21
C SER A 62 0.17 -4.77 -16.70
N TYR A 63 0.13 -3.72 -15.87
CA TYR A 63 0.27 -3.85 -14.42
C TYR A 63 -1.07 -3.73 -13.72
N HIS A 64 -1.32 -4.67 -12.80
CA HIS A 64 -2.43 -4.62 -11.85
C HIS A 64 -1.84 -4.59 -10.45
N PHE A 65 -2.40 -3.74 -9.60
CA PHE A 65 -1.93 -3.58 -8.24
C PHE A 65 -2.97 -4.10 -7.25
N TYR A 66 -2.49 -4.84 -6.25
CA TYR A 66 -3.26 -5.31 -5.12
C TYR A 66 -2.69 -4.64 -3.87
N LEU A 67 -3.42 -3.67 -3.34
CA LEU A 67 -3.01 -2.89 -2.20
C LEU A 67 -3.57 -3.51 -0.94
N THR A 68 -2.70 -3.79 0.03
CA THR A 68 -3.06 -4.42 1.31
C THR A 68 -2.24 -3.83 2.44
N HIS A 69 -2.72 -3.98 3.68
CA HIS A 69 -1.89 -3.62 4.83
C HIS A 69 -0.75 -4.63 5.04
N TYR A 70 -1.06 -5.92 4.92
CA TYR A 70 -0.07 -6.99 5.09
C TYR A 70 0.56 -7.42 3.76
N PRO A 71 1.86 -7.82 3.76
CA PRO A 71 2.44 -8.42 2.57
C PRO A 71 1.66 -9.69 2.20
N THR A 72 1.29 -9.79 0.93
CA THR A 72 0.48 -10.87 0.41
C THR A 72 1.19 -11.55 -0.76
N LEU A 73 1.55 -12.81 -0.60
CA LEU A 73 2.12 -13.63 -1.66
C LEU A 73 1.03 -14.04 -2.66
N ILE A 74 1.16 -13.56 -3.88
CA ILE A 74 0.33 -13.98 -5.00
C ILE A 74 1.17 -14.91 -5.87
N SER A 75 0.80 -16.20 -5.90
CA SER A 75 1.56 -17.18 -6.66
C SER A 75 1.45 -16.93 -8.16
N HIS A 76 2.54 -16.53 -8.76
CA HIS A 76 2.70 -16.32 -10.20
C HIS A 76 2.38 -17.58 -11.03
N LYS A 77 2.67 -18.76 -10.51
CA LYS A 77 2.47 -20.04 -11.23
C LYS A 77 1.01 -20.37 -11.49
N ARG A 78 0.08 -19.84 -10.69
CA ARG A 78 -1.37 -20.04 -10.92
C ARG A 78 -1.96 -19.07 -11.94
N LEU A 79 -1.23 -18.01 -12.29
CA LEU A 79 -1.69 -16.95 -13.19
C LEU A 79 -1.09 -17.08 -14.60
N LYS A 80 -0.70 -18.26 -15.03
CA LYS A 80 -0.12 -18.53 -16.38
C LYS A 80 -0.95 -18.01 -17.55
N HIS A 81 -2.24 -17.71 -17.32
CA HIS A 81 -3.15 -17.16 -18.31
C HIS A 81 -3.27 -15.63 -18.25
N MET A 82 -2.76 -14.98 -17.21
CA MET A 82 -2.73 -13.52 -17.12
C MET A 82 -1.48 -13.00 -17.84
N LYS A 83 -1.69 -12.29 -18.91
CA LYS A 83 -0.60 -11.59 -19.65
C LYS A 83 0.00 -10.43 -18.83
N THR A 84 -0.51 -10.19 -17.64
CA THR A 84 -0.27 -9.02 -16.81
C THR A 84 0.24 -9.43 -15.43
N ALA A 85 1.21 -8.70 -14.92
CA ALA A 85 1.73 -8.94 -13.58
C ALA A 85 0.81 -8.32 -12.52
N LEU A 86 0.42 -9.12 -11.53
CA LEU A 86 -0.21 -8.61 -10.32
C LEU A 86 0.87 -8.31 -9.28
N ILE A 87 0.88 -7.06 -8.80
CA ILE A 87 1.87 -6.55 -7.86
C ILE A 87 1.18 -6.23 -6.55
N ASN A 88 1.69 -6.80 -5.46
CA ASN A 88 1.24 -6.42 -4.13
C ASN A 88 1.98 -5.17 -3.66
N ILE A 89 1.24 -4.11 -3.37
CA ILE A 89 1.72 -2.93 -2.65
C ILE A 89 1.23 -3.05 -1.21
N TYR A 90 2.14 -3.02 -0.24
CA TYR A 90 1.81 -3.31 1.16
C TYR A 90 2.55 -2.39 2.13
N GLY A 91 2.05 -2.36 3.37
CA GLY A 91 2.64 -1.68 4.51
C GLY A 91 3.07 -2.64 5.61
N HIS A 92 2.84 -2.30 6.86
CA HIS A 92 2.94 -3.10 8.08
C HIS A 92 4.34 -3.48 8.55
N THR A 93 5.24 -3.91 7.67
CA THR A 93 6.52 -4.56 8.04
C THR A 93 7.56 -3.63 8.63
N HIS A 94 7.41 -2.31 8.46
CA HIS A 94 8.39 -1.30 8.91
C HIS A 94 9.83 -1.59 8.44
N GLN A 95 9.97 -2.30 7.31
CA GLN A 95 11.26 -2.61 6.73
C GLN A 95 11.86 -1.37 6.03
N GLN A 96 13.17 -1.40 5.81
CA GLN A 96 13.88 -0.35 5.08
C GLN A 96 13.97 -0.63 3.57
N GLU A 97 13.82 -1.90 3.18
CA GLU A 97 13.90 -2.32 1.79
C GLU A 97 12.56 -2.10 1.08
N HIS A 98 12.63 -1.66 -0.18
CA HIS A 98 11.45 -1.45 -1.01
C HIS A 98 10.77 -2.75 -1.45
N PHE A 99 11.49 -3.86 -1.48
CA PHE A 99 10.97 -5.15 -1.93
C PHE A 99 11.04 -6.22 -0.85
N TYR A 100 9.97 -6.97 -0.67
CA TYR A 100 9.93 -8.08 0.28
C TYR A 100 10.87 -9.21 -0.17
N ASN A 101 11.93 -9.45 0.59
CA ASN A 101 12.97 -10.45 0.25
C ASN A 101 13.48 -10.32 -1.20
N GLY A 102 13.54 -9.11 -1.74
CA GLY A 102 13.97 -8.87 -3.12
C GLY A 102 12.96 -9.23 -4.21
N HIS A 103 11.74 -9.65 -3.86
CA HIS A 103 10.73 -10.13 -4.80
C HIS A 103 10.09 -8.99 -5.60
N PRO A 104 10.22 -8.94 -6.94
CA PRO A 104 9.83 -7.79 -7.77
C PRO A 104 8.31 -7.53 -7.84
N TYR A 105 7.49 -8.44 -7.32
CA TYR A 105 6.03 -8.33 -7.30
C TYR A 105 5.46 -8.00 -5.92
N MET A 106 6.32 -7.65 -4.96
CA MET A 106 5.93 -7.29 -3.60
C MET A 106 6.65 -6.01 -3.17
N TYR A 107 5.97 -4.87 -3.28
CA TYR A 107 6.53 -3.55 -3.03
C TYR A 107 6.03 -2.98 -1.70
N CYS A 108 6.96 -2.57 -0.85
CA CYS A 108 6.70 -1.96 0.45
C CYS A 108 6.54 -0.45 0.33
N VAL A 109 5.42 0.08 0.85
CA VAL A 109 5.17 1.53 0.95
C VAL A 109 5.19 2.03 2.39
N CYS A 110 5.80 1.29 3.31
CA CYS A 110 6.05 1.81 4.66
C CYS A 110 6.88 3.09 4.56
N MET A 111 6.51 4.10 5.30
CA MET A 111 7.24 5.38 5.30
C MET A 111 8.70 5.22 5.74
N ASP A 112 8.98 4.20 6.57
CA ASP A 112 10.33 3.80 7.00
C ASP A 112 11.24 3.46 5.80
N ALA A 113 10.70 2.89 4.73
CA ALA A 113 11.45 2.55 3.51
C ALA A 113 11.67 3.77 2.59
N HIS A 114 10.95 4.87 2.78
CA HIS A 114 10.89 6.01 1.85
C HIS A 114 11.22 7.35 2.51
N ASP A 115 12.20 7.39 3.42
CA ASP A 115 12.63 8.61 4.12
C ASP A 115 11.47 9.39 4.77
N MET A 116 10.49 8.69 5.32
CA MET A 116 9.27 9.24 5.92
C MET A 116 8.43 10.10 4.96
N LYS A 117 8.42 9.75 3.66
CA LYS A 117 7.68 10.44 2.61
C LYS A 117 6.70 9.50 1.91
N PRO A 118 5.56 10.01 1.42
CA PRO A 118 4.73 9.25 0.49
C PRO A 118 5.47 9.03 -0.83
N VAL A 119 5.17 7.93 -1.50
CA VAL A 119 5.78 7.56 -2.78
C VAL A 119 4.74 7.63 -3.91
N LEU A 120 5.15 8.09 -5.08
CA LEU A 120 4.29 8.14 -6.26
C LEU A 120 4.20 6.77 -6.92
N LEU A 121 3.03 6.45 -7.47
CA LEU A 121 2.84 5.18 -8.18
C LEU A 121 3.77 5.04 -9.39
N ASP A 122 4.04 6.13 -10.09
CA ASP A 122 4.96 6.14 -11.24
C ASP A 122 6.38 5.76 -10.82
N ASP A 123 6.86 6.27 -9.68
CA ASP A 123 8.18 5.91 -9.13
C ASP A 123 8.23 4.42 -8.75
N ILE A 124 7.16 3.91 -8.12
CA ILE A 124 7.03 2.48 -7.80
C ILE A 124 7.14 1.62 -9.07
N ILE A 125 6.47 2.01 -10.14
CA ILE A 125 6.47 1.28 -11.41
C ILE A 125 7.87 1.24 -12.03
N GLU A 126 8.60 2.34 -12.00
CA GLU A 126 9.96 2.38 -12.54
C GLU A 126 10.90 1.47 -11.73
N GLU A 127 10.82 1.50 -10.41
CA GLU A 127 11.60 0.60 -9.55
C GLU A 127 11.27 -0.89 -9.80
N ILE A 128 9.98 -1.20 -9.98
CA ILE A 128 9.55 -2.57 -10.31
C ILE A 128 10.12 -3.03 -11.65
N LYS A 129 10.12 -2.16 -12.68
CA LYS A 129 10.71 -2.48 -13.99
C LYS A 129 12.20 -2.79 -13.87
N MET A 130 12.94 -1.96 -13.12
CA MET A 130 14.37 -2.17 -12.85
C MET A 130 14.59 -3.50 -12.14
N LYS A 131 13.86 -3.73 -11.05
CA LYS A 131 13.97 -4.94 -10.24
C LYS A 131 13.65 -6.21 -11.03
N LYS A 132 12.64 -6.18 -11.89
CA LYS A 132 12.30 -7.31 -12.79
C LYS A 132 13.40 -7.63 -13.79
N SER A 133 14.15 -6.64 -14.26
CA SER A 133 15.27 -6.87 -15.18
C SER A 133 16.44 -7.62 -14.52
N GLU A 134 16.59 -7.47 -13.21
CA GLU A 134 17.62 -8.14 -12.41
C GLU A 134 17.19 -9.53 -11.91
N TYR A 135 15.89 -9.76 -11.85
CA TYR A 135 15.29 -10.94 -11.23
C TYR A 135 15.29 -12.13 -12.22
N LYS A 136 15.92 -13.23 -11.83
CA LYS A 136 15.88 -14.50 -12.57
C LYS A 136 14.87 -15.42 -11.89
N GLU A 137 13.90 -15.93 -12.65
CA GLU A 137 12.86 -16.86 -12.14
C GLU A 137 13.41 -18.16 -11.49
N SER A 138 14.72 -18.40 -11.61
CA SER A 138 15.40 -19.57 -11.04
C SER A 138 15.67 -19.47 -9.53
N ASP A 139 15.37 -18.34 -8.89
CA ASP A 139 15.72 -18.09 -7.50
C ASP A 139 14.59 -18.50 -6.51
N PHE A 140 13.62 -19.33 -6.98
CA PHE A 140 12.55 -19.93 -6.16
C PHE A 140 12.35 -21.42 -6.45
#